data_b99aec60c6613c69491508f362d5e5f3
#
_entry.id   b99aec60c6613c69491508f362d5e5f3
#
_cell.length_a   1.000
_cell.length_b   1.000
_cell.length_c   1.000
_cell.angle_alpha   90.00
_cell.angle_beta   90.00
_cell.angle_gamma   90.00
#
_symmetry.space_group_name_H-M   'P 1'
#
loop_
_entity.id
_entity.type
_entity.pdbx_description
1 polymer ?
#
loop_
_entity_poly.entity_id
_entity_poly.type
_entity_poly.pdbx_seq_one_letter_code
_entity_poly.pdbx_strand_id
1 'polypeptide(L)'
;FVVLLNSADPESDEATALARELGEKYDAKCLPVNCLRLDEEEIRRIIQGLLYEFPLQEMDVFLPSWVDALPEEHPIRKCLVELVAQKGNGLTHMRQMEGISREMEQCDMVARCSVLQMDLGTGRTELQIDPPRSLFYETVGKETGFTVQNDGDLMNLLTDMAKIRREYEKVAPALEEAYRTGD
;
A
#
# COMPACT_ATOMS: atom_id res chain seq x y z
N PHE A 1 23.46 -11.64 3.77
CA PHE A 1 23.95 -12.66 4.69
C PHE A 1 23.35 -12.44 6.07
N VAL A 2 23.27 -13.52 6.88
CA VAL A 2 22.83 -13.48 8.28
C VAL A 2 24.03 -13.84 9.16
N VAL A 3 24.18 -13.16 10.28
CA VAL A 3 25.19 -13.49 11.29
C VAL A 3 24.55 -14.38 12.35
N LEU A 4 25.17 -15.53 12.63
CA LEU A 4 24.77 -16.38 13.75
C LEU A 4 25.71 -16.14 14.92
N LEU A 5 25.17 -15.62 16.02
CA LEU A 5 25.88 -15.44 17.28
C LEU A 5 25.71 -16.70 18.14
N ASN A 6 26.73 -17.54 18.19
CA ASN A 6 26.67 -18.73 19.04
C ASN A 6 26.77 -18.38 20.52
N SER A 7 25.72 -18.65 21.27
CA SER A 7 25.64 -18.44 22.72
C SER A 7 25.16 -19.71 23.42
N ALA A 8 25.65 -19.94 24.63
CA ALA A 8 25.12 -21.02 25.50
C ALA A 8 23.69 -20.71 25.96
N ASP A 9 23.34 -19.38 26.10
CA ASP A 9 22.02 -18.87 26.43
C ASP A 9 21.65 -17.75 25.45
N PRO A 10 21.01 -18.13 24.32
CA PRO A 10 20.63 -17.16 23.27
C PRO A 10 19.59 -16.13 23.68
N GLU A 11 18.78 -16.45 24.71
CA GLU A 11 17.71 -15.58 25.20
C GLU A 11 18.19 -14.59 26.26
N SER A 12 19.47 -14.67 26.68
CA SER A 12 20.02 -13.75 27.67
C SER A 12 20.05 -12.31 27.14
N ASP A 13 19.91 -11.36 28.05
CA ASP A 13 19.99 -9.91 27.75
C ASP A 13 21.33 -9.57 27.09
N GLU A 14 22.42 -10.21 27.53
CA GLU A 14 23.77 -10.01 26.99
C GLU A 14 23.88 -10.49 25.53
N ALA A 15 23.37 -11.69 25.21
CA ALA A 15 23.39 -12.24 23.86
C ALA A 15 22.52 -11.39 22.92
N THR A 16 21.36 -10.97 23.38
CA THR A 16 20.42 -10.13 22.62
C THR A 16 21.00 -8.73 22.37
N ALA A 17 21.64 -8.12 23.37
CA ALA A 17 22.28 -6.80 23.21
C ALA A 17 23.46 -6.87 22.24
N LEU A 18 24.30 -7.90 22.35
CA LEU A 18 25.43 -8.11 21.43
C LEU A 18 24.96 -8.40 20.00
N ALA A 19 23.88 -9.21 19.84
CA ALA A 19 23.32 -9.48 18.52
C ALA A 19 22.81 -8.18 17.85
N ARG A 20 22.18 -7.30 18.62
CA ARG A 20 21.77 -5.98 18.10
C ARG A 20 22.94 -5.12 17.70
N GLU A 21 23.98 -5.00 18.53
CA GLU A 21 25.19 -4.26 18.23
C GLU A 21 25.88 -4.77 16.95
N LEU A 22 25.99 -6.09 16.80
CA LEU A 22 26.58 -6.71 15.61
C LEU A 22 25.69 -6.47 14.38
N GLY A 23 24.36 -6.54 14.53
CA GLY A 23 23.42 -6.26 13.48
C GLY A 23 23.55 -4.83 12.93
N GLU A 24 23.63 -3.85 13.84
CA GLU A 24 23.85 -2.44 13.48
C GLU A 24 25.23 -2.22 12.81
N LYS A 25 26.26 -2.86 13.35
CA LYS A 25 27.63 -2.71 12.84
C LYS A 25 27.84 -3.27 11.44
N TYR A 26 27.20 -4.39 11.11
CA TYR A 26 27.39 -5.09 9.84
C TYR A 26 26.22 -4.90 8.87
N ASP A 27 25.25 -4.10 9.25
CA ASP A 27 23.99 -3.90 8.49
C ASP A 27 23.37 -5.24 8.04
N ALA A 28 23.32 -6.20 8.95
CA ALA A 28 22.83 -7.55 8.69
C ALA A 28 22.05 -8.08 9.88
N LYS A 29 21.09 -8.97 9.64
CA LYS A 29 20.37 -9.63 10.73
C LYS A 29 21.34 -10.52 11.51
N CYS A 30 21.42 -10.29 12.83
CA CYS A 30 22.19 -11.12 13.74
C CYS A 30 21.24 -11.93 14.63
N LEU A 31 21.37 -13.25 14.60
CA LEU A 31 20.52 -14.17 15.37
C LEU A 31 21.36 -14.85 16.43
N PRO A 32 21.06 -14.66 17.73
CA PRO A 32 21.66 -15.47 18.78
C PRO A 32 21.06 -16.87 18.74
N VAL A 33 21.91 -17.90 18.72
CA VAL A 33 21.53 -19.30 18.60
C VAL A 33 22.45 -20.18 19.47
N ASN A 34 21.95 -21.33 19.91
CA ASN A 34 22.78 -22.31 20.53
C ASN A 34 23.05 -23.45 19.52
N CYS A 35 24.22 -23.41 18.88
CA CYS A 35 24.56 -24.38 17.83
C CYS A 35 24.62 -25.87 18.31
N LEU A 36 24.69 -26.08 19.62
CA LEU A 36 24.65 -27.45 20.19
C LEU A 36 23.23 -27.98 20.42
N ARG A 37 22.25 -27.11 20.39
CA ARG A 37 20.84 -27.43 20.70
C ARG A 37 19.85 -26.96 19.62
N LEU A 38 20.35 -26.72 18.40
CA LEU A 38 19.49 -26.31 17.27
C LEU A 38 18.41 -27.36 17.03
N ASP A 39 17.18 -26.93 17.14
CA ASP A 39 16.00 -27.70 16.75
C ASP A 39 15.46 -27.29 15.38
N GLU A 40 14.41 -27.95 14.92
CA GLU A 40 13.80 -27.66 13.62
C GLU A 40 13.22 -26.24 13.55
N GLU A 41 12.68 -25.74 14.65
CA GLU A 41 12.09 -24.40 14.74
C GLU A 41 13.16 -23.29 14.64
N GLU A 42 14.29 -23.51 15.33
CA GLU A 42 15.42 -22.58 15.26
C GLU A 42 16.07 -22.58 13.88
N ILE A 43 16.22 -23.73 13.24
CA ILE A 43 16.71 -23.83 11.86
C ILE A 43 15.77 -23.10 10.91
N ARG A 44 14.47 -23.29 11.06
CA ARG A 44 13.46 -22.59 10.25
C ARG A 44 13.55 -21.06 10.42
N ARG A 45 13.73 -20.59 11.65
CA ARG A 45 13.92 -19.17 11.98
C ARG A 45 15.18 -18.60 11.33
N ILE A 46 16.27 -19.33 11.32
CA ILE A 46 17.52 -18.94 10.63
C ILE A 46 17.30 -18.83 9.13
N ILE A 47 16.64 -19.82 8.51
CA ILE A 47 16.34 -19.81 7.07
C ILE A 47 15.41 -18.65 6.71
N GLN A 48 14.36 -18.42 7.49
CA GLN A 48 13.50 -17.26 7.31
C GLN A 48 14.29 -15.95 7.41
N GLY A 49 15.15 -15.81 8.43
CA GLY A 49 16.02 -14.65 8.57
C GLY A 49 16.90 -14.42 7.35
N LEU A 50 17.44 -15.48 6.77
CA LEU A 50 18.23 -15.40 5.54
C LEU A 50 17.39 -14.93 4.34
N LEU A 51 16.17 -15.44 4.20
CA LEU A 51 15.27 -15.04 3.11
C LEU A 51 14.88 -13.54 3.20
N TYR A 52 14.75 -13.00 4.40
CA TYR A 52 14.50 -11.56 4.59
C TYR A 52 15.68 -10.67 4.16
N GLU A 53 16.90 -11.21 4.10
CA GLU A 53 18.08 -10.51 3.58
C GLU A 53 18.19 -10.59 2.04
N PHE A 54 17.25 -11.24 1.37
CA PHE A 54 17.20 -11.26 -0.08
C PHE A 54 16.84 -9.89 -0.65
N PRO A 55 17.34 -9.57 -1.86
CA PRO A 55 17.00 -8.30 -2.48
C PRO A 55 15.52 -8.23 -2.81
N LEU A 56 14.92 -7.07 -2.59
CA LEU A 56 13.62 -6.72 -3.13
C LEU A 56 13.78 -6.52 -4.64
N GLN A 57 13.05 -7.29 -5.45
CA GLN A 57 13.11 -7.24 -6.91
C GLN A 57 11.94 -6.43 -7.49
N GLU A 58 10.76 -6.61 -6.89
CA GLU A 58 9.53 -6.02 -7.40
C GLU A 58 8.57 -5.70 -6.25
N MET A 59 7.95 -4.53 -6.35
CA MET A 59 6.93 -4.09 -5.42
C MET A 59 5.71 -3.62 -6.21
N ASP A 60 4.67 -4.44 -6.20
CA ASP A 60 3.38 -4.13 -6.80
C ASP A 60 2.54 -3.34 -5.79
N VAL A 61 2.06 -2.17 -6.20
CA VAL A 61 1.24 -1.32 -5.33
C VAL A 61 -0.16 -1.19 -5.90
N PHE A 62 -1.14 -1.61 -5.13
CA PHE A 62 -2.55 -1.54 -5.46
C PHE A 62 -3.19 -0.31 -4.82
N LEU A 63 -3.84 0.48 -5.64
CA LEU A 63 -4.66 1.63 -5.24
C LEU A 63 -6.14 1.30 -5.44
N PRO A 64 -7.06 1.96 -4.73
CA PRO A 64 -8.48 1.82 -5.00
C PRO A 64 -8.83 2.24 -6.44
N SER A 65 -9.75 1.53 -7.08
CA SER A 65 -10.15 1.75 -8.47
C SER A 65 -10.61 3.18 -8.79
N TRP A 66 -11.13 3.91 -7.79
CA TRP A 66 -11.52 5.32 -8.00
C TRP A 66 -10.29 6.24 -8.19
N VAL A 67 -9.13 5.91 -7.58
CA VAL A 67 -7.87 6.64 -7.81
C VAL A 67 -7.36 6.37 -9.22
N ASP A 68 -7.46 5.12 -9.68
CA ASP A 68 -7.06 4.75 -11.05
C ASP A 68 -7.96 5.42 -12.11
N ALA A 69 -9.22 5.68 -11.79
CA ALA A 69 -10.16 6.37 -12.67
C ALA A 69 -9.87 7.88 -12.81
N LEU A 70 -9.06 8.46 -11.91
CA LEU A 70 -8.66 9.87 -12.02
C LEU A 70 -7.63 10.06 -13.13
N PRO A 71 -7.63 11.23 -13.80
CA PRO A 71 -6.58 11.58 -14.75
C PRO A 71 -5.18 11.47 -14.13
N GLU A 72 -4.17 11.15 -14.93
CA GLU A 72 -2.78 11.03 -14.44
C GLU A 72 -2.27 12.32 -13.79
N GLU A 73 -2.74 13.47 -14.29
CA GLU A 73 -2.39 14.79 -13.78
C GLU A 73 -3.14 15.18 -12.50
N HIS A 74 -4.08 14.36 -12.04
CA HIS A 74 -4.87 14.67 -10.85
C HIS A 74 -3.99 14.70 -9.59
N PRO A 75 -4.08 15.75 -8.74
CA PRO A 75 -3.18 15.95 -7.59
C PRO A 75 -3.11 14.76 -6.63
N ILE A 76 -4.23 14.11 -6.37
CA ILE A 76 -4.30 12.94 -5.48
C ILE A 76 -3.51 11.76 -6.08
N ARG A 77 -3.73 11.45 -7.36
CA ARG A 77 -3.04 10.36 -8.05
C ARG A 77 -1.54 10.62 -8.09
N LYS A 78 -1.13 11.82 -8.47
CA LYS A 78 0.29 12.23 -8.46
C LYS A 78 0.92 12.08 -7.08
N CYS A 79 0.28 12.61 -6.04
CA CYS A 79 0.81 12.54 -4.69
C CYS A 79 1.02 11.11 -4.21
N LEU A 80 0.06 10.20 -4.46
CA LEU A 80 0.19 8.79 -4.08
C LEU A 80 1.29 8.09 -4.88
N VAL A 81 1.39 8.34 -6.19
CA VAL A 81 2.45 7.77 -7.03
C VAL A 81 3.83 8.29 -6.61
N GLU A 82 3.96 9.58 -6.33
CA GLU A 82 5.20 10.18 -5.84
C GLU A 82 5.60 9.64 -4.47
N LEU A 83 4.65 9.46 -3.55
CA LEU A 83 4.88 8.83 -2.26
C LEU A 83 5.45 7.42 -2.41
N VAL A 84 4.82 6.60 -3.26
CA VAL A 84 5.28 5.24 -3.57
C VAL A 84 6.69 5.27 -4.17
N ALA A 85 6.96 6.15 -5.12
CA ALA A 85 8.27 6.28 -5.75
C ALA A 85 9.34 6.72 -4.74
N GLN A 86 9.04 7.70 -3.89
CA GLN A 86 9.98 8.19 -2.88
C GLN A 86 10.33 7.12 -1.84
N LYS A 87 9.32 6.42 -1.33
CA LYS A 87 9.52 5.40 -0.30
C LYS A 87 10.08 4.09 -0.88
N GLY A 88 9.70 3.74 -2.10
CA GLY A 88 10.17 2.54 -2.79
C GLY A 88 11.63 2.63 -3.24
N ASN A 89 12.10 3.80 -3.72
CA ASN A 89 13.47 3.97 -4.23
C ASN A 89 14.60 3.70 -3.23
N GLY A 90 14.31 3.68 -1.93
CA GLY A 90 15.29 3.36 -0.88
C GLY A 90 15.30 1.89 -0.45
N LEU A 91 14.37 1.09 -0.95
CA LEU A 91 14.19 -0.31 -0.54
C LEU A 91 15.06 -1.23 -1.40
N THR A 92 15.94 -1.97 -0.75
CA THR A 92 16.86 -2.90 -1.41
C THR A 92 16.71 -4.34 -0.94
N HIS A 93 16.14 -4.55 0.25
CA HIS A 93 16.00 -5.86 0.87
C HIS A 93 14.59 -6.09 1.39
N MET A 94 14.17 -7.35 1.39
CA MET A 94 12.83 -7.75 1.83
C MET A 94 12.54 -7.37 3.30
N ARG A 95 13.55 -7.35 4.16
CA ARG A 95 13.42 -6.95 5.59
C ARG A 95 12.89 -5.52 5.77
N GLN A 96 13.17 -4.63 4.83
CA GLN A 96 12.74 -3.23 4.90
C GLN A 96 11.24 -3.07 4.69
N MET A 97 10.58 -4.10 4.15
CA MET A 97 9.13 -4.10 3.96
C MET A 97 8.34 -4.15 5.27
N GLU A 98 8.93 -4.64 6.39
CA GLU A 98 8.25 -4.67 7.69
C GLU A 98 7.88 -3.27 8.21
N GLY A 99 8.65 -2.24 7.86
CA GLY A 99 8.43 -0.85 8.27
C GLY A 99 7.63 0.00 7.28
N ILE A 100 7.54 -0.44 6.02
CA ILE A 100 7.02 0.39 4.93
C ILE A 100 5.58 0.86 5.16
N SER A 101 4.72 0.00 5.70
CA SER A 101 3.32 0.35 5.98
C SER A 101 3.21 1.55 6.91
N ARG A 102 3.99 1.56 8.00
CA ARG A 102 4.01 2.67 8.96
C ARG A 102 4.57 3.96 8.36
N GLU A 103 5.54 3.84 7.47
CA GLU A 103 6.11 5.00 6.78
C GLU A 103 5.15 5.61 5.76
N MET A 104 4.40 4.77 5.05
CA MET A 104 3.36 5.22 4.12
C MET A 104 2.20 5.89 4.86
N GLU A 105 1.79 5.34 6.01
CA GLU A 105 0.71 5.88 6.86
C GLU A 105 1.04 7.22 7.54
N GLN A 106 2.28 7.69 7.48
CA GLN A 106 2.63 9.06 7.92
C GLN A 106 2.11 10.15 6.98
N CYS A 107 1.70 9.78 5.77
CA CYS A 107 1.09 10.70 4.82
C CYS A 107 -0.41 10.82 5.08
N ASP A 108 -0.92 12.04 5.22
CA ASP A 108 -2.36 12.30 5.46
C ASP A 108 -3.28 11.76 4.35
N MET A 109 -2.72 11.45 3.17
CA MET A 109 -3.44 10.85 2.07
C MET A 109 -3.54 9.32 2.15
N VAL A 110 -2.92 8.70 3.15
CA VAL A 110 -2.93 7.25 3.38
C VAL A 110 -3.56 6.96 4.72
N ALA A 111 -4.76 6.39 4.70
CA ALA A 111 -5.42 5.96 5.94
C ALA A 111 -4.90 4.60 6.39
N ARG A 112 -4.50 3.76 5.44
CA ARG A 112 -3.98 2.42 5.71
C ARG A 112 -3.06 1.97 4.58
N CYS A 113 -1.96 1.31 4.97
CA CYS A 113 -1.08 0.58 4.07
C CYS A 113 -0.90 -0.84 4.60
N SER A 114 -1.13 -1.84 3.77
CA SER A 114 -1.04 -3.26 4.15
C SER A 114 -0.19 -4.03 3.17
N VAL A 115 0.70 -4.86 3.66
CA VAL A 115 1.38 -5.88 2.86
C VAL A 115 0.38 -7.02 2.64
N LEU A 116 -0.03 -7.24 1.40
CA LEU A 116 -0.96 -8.30 1.01
C LEU A 116 -0.25 -9.64 0.90
N GLN A 117 0.90 -9.61 0.23
CA GLN A 117 1.70 -10.80 -0.01
C GLN A 117 3.18 -10.43 -0.04
N MET A 118 4.02 -11.34 0.44
CA MET A 118 5.47 -11.25 0.38
C MET A 118 6.02 -12.61 -0.04
N ASP A 119 6.61 -12.67 -1.22
CA ASP A 119 7.29 -13.86 -1.73
C ASP A 119 8.80 -13.69 -1.56
N LEU A 120 9.30 -14.27 -0.50
CA LEU A 120 10.72 -14.21 -0.14
C LEU A 120 11.62 -14.98 -1.14
N GLY A 121 11.06 -15.94 -1.89
CA GLY A 121 11.81 -16.71 -2.88
C GLY A 121 12.07 -15.93 -4.17
N THR A 122 11.14 -15.10 -4.58
CA THR A 122 11.24 -14.28 -5.80
C THR A 122 11.63 -12.84 -5.52
N GLY A 123 11.57 -12.39 -4.26
CA GLY A 123 11.79 -11.00 -3.90
C GLY A 123 10.65 -10.05 -4.30
N ARG A 124 9.42 -10.57 -4.45
CA ARG A 124 8.23 -9.79 -4.83
C ARG A 124 7.37 -9.49 -3.61
N THR A 125 6.80 -8.31 -3.60
CA THR A 125 5.89 -7.88 -2.53
C THR A 125 4.70 -7.13 -3.13
N GLU A 126 3.52 -7.39 -2.57
CA GLU A 126 2.29 -6.71 -2.93
C GLU A 126 1.82 -5.84 -1.76
N LEU A 127 1.58 -4.57 -2.04
CA LEU A 127 1.08 -3.58 -1.10
C LEU A 127 -0.30 -3.08 -1.52
N GLN A 128 -1.19 -2.90 -0.55
CA GLN A 128 -2.44 -2.18 -0.72
C GLN A 128 -2.35 -0.85 0.01
N ILE A 129 -2.63 0.24 -0.67
CA ILE A 129 -2.74 1.58 -0.09
C ILE A 129 -4.19 2.03 -0.17
N ASP A 130 -4.77 2.34 0.97
CA ASP A 130 -6.13 2.85 1.09
C ASP A 130 -6.11 4.31 1.56
N PRO A 131 -6.49 5.27 0.70
CA PRO A 131 -6.72 6.65 1.10
C PRO A 131 -7.89 6.79 2.08
N PRO A 132 -7.96 7.88 2.87
CA PRO A 132 -9.12 8.17 3.71
C PRO A 132 -10.41 8.22 2.88
N ARG A 133 -11.48 7.66 3.42
CA ARG A 133 -12.77 7.62 2.73
C ARG A 133 -13.36 9.01 2.49
N SER A 134 -13.08 9.96 3.38
CA SER A 134 -13.43 11.36 3.20
C SER A 134 -12.85 11.95 1.91
N LEU A 135 -11.61 11.57 1.56
CA LEU A 135 -10.94 12.04 0.36
C LEU A 135 -11.68 11.62 -0.92
N PHE A 136 -12.26 10.41 -0.93
CA PHE A 136 -13.12 9.95 -2.03
C PHE A 136 -14.33 10.87 -2.22
N TYR A 137 -15.08 11.16 -1.14
CA TYR A 137 -16.27 12.01 -1.24
C TYR A 137 -15.94 13.45 -1.60
N GLU A 138 -14.85 14.00 -1.05
CA GLU A 138 -14.35 15.33 -1.43
C GLU A 138 -14.00 15.38 -2.91
N THR A 139 -13.37 14.32 -3.43
CA THR A 139 -13.02 14.24 -4.85
C THR A 139 -14.25 14.16 -5.72
N VAL A 140 -15.22 13.30 -5.38
CA VAL A 140 -16.51 13.24 -6.08
C VAL A 140 -17.18 14.61 -6.08
N GLY A 141 -17.20 15.30 -4.94
CA GLY A 141 -17.78 16.64 -4.82
C GLY A 141 -17.10 17.68 -5.72
N LYS A 142 -15.75 17.67 -5.76
CA LYS A 142 -14.97 18.60 -6.60
C LYS A 142 -15.16 18.33 -8.08
N GLU A 143 -15.13 17.08 -8.50
CA GLU A 143 -15.25 16.70 -9.91
C GLU A 143 -16.67 16.87 -10.46
N THR A 144 -17.69 16.72 -9.63
CA THR A 144 -19.09 16.74 -10.05
C THR A 144 -19.84 18.03 -9.69
N GLY A 145 -19.31 18.82 -8.76
CA GLY A 145 -19.98 19.99 -8.20
C GLY A 145 -21.10 19.67 -7.21
N PHE A 146 -21.29 18.40 -6.84
CA PHE A 146 -22.30 17.98 -5.88
C PHE A 146 -21.73 17.87 -4.46
N THR A 147 -22.57 18.06 -3.44
CA THR A 147 -22.19 17.83 -2.05
C THR A 147 -22.43 16.38 -1.70
N VAL A 148 -21.34 15.63 -1.50
CA VAL A 148 -21.36 14.21 -1.10
C VAL A 148 -20.45 14.04 0.10
N GLN A 149 -20.96 13.51 1.21
CA GLN A 149 -20.18 13.32 2.45
C GLN A 149 -20.13 11.87 2.93
N ASN A 150 -21.04 11.05 2.42
CA ASN A 150 -21.16 9.64 2.82
C ASN A 150 -21.82 8.80 1.71
N ASP A 151 -21.86 7.49 1.92
CA ASP A 151 -22.46 6.53 0.96
C ASP A 151 -23.95 6.82 0.70
N GLY A 152 -24.68 7.31 1.70
CA GLY A 152 -26.08 7.66 1.57
C GLY A 152 -26.31 8.84 0.62
N ASP A 153 -25.50 9.88 0.73
CA ASP A 153 -25.55 11.03 -0.17
C ASP A 153 -25.22 10.61 -1.60
N LEU A 154 -24.19 9.77 -1.76
CA LEU A 154 -23.80 9.23 -3.07
C LEU A 154 -24.94 8.42 -3.69
N MET A 155 -25.60 7.57 -2.89
CA MET A 155 -26.72 6.75 -3.35
C MET A 155 -27.94 7.58 -3.77
N ASN A 156 -28.24 8.64 -2.99
CA ASN A 156 -29.31 9.59 -3.32
C ASN A 156 -28.97 10.31 -4.63
N LEU A 157 -27.76 10.81 -4.76
CA LEU A 157 -27.29 11.49 -5.97
C LEU A 157 -27.43 10.60 -7.21
N LEU A 158 -26.95 9.36 -7.14
CA LEU A 158 -27.06 8.40 -8.25
C LEU A 158 -28.51 8.10 -8.60
N THR A 159 -29.38 7.99 -7.59
CA THR A 159 -30.82 7.77 -7.79
C THR A 159 -31.47 8.95 -8.50
N ASP A 160 -31.14 10.17 -8.12
CA ASP A 160 -31.70 11.38 -8.76
C ASP A 160 -31.14 11.58 -10.16
N MET A 161 -29.85 11.31 -10.38
CA MET A 161 -29.26 11.28 -11.72
C MET A 161 -29.93 10.26 -12.64
N ALA A 162 -30.26 9.07 -12.12
CA ALA A 162 -30.99 8.08 -12.88
C ALA A 162 -32.42 8.51 -13.27
N LYS A 163 -33.12 9.30 -12.42
CA LYS A 163 -34.41 9.89 -12.76
C LYS A 163 -34.26 10.96 -13.85
N ILE A 164 -33.31 11.89 -13.67
CA ILE A 164 -33.03 12.96 -14.64
C ILE A 164 -32.67 12.35 -16.00
N ARG A 165 -31.82 11.33 -16.04
CA ARG A 165 -31.45 10.63 -17.25
C ARG A 165 -32.66 10.05 -17.98
N ARG A 166 -33.57 9.37 -17.24
CA ARG A 166 -34.80 8.83 -17.84
C ARG A 166 -35.70 9.91 -18.43
N GLU A 167 -35.84 11.06 -17.78
CA GLU A 167 -36.60 12.18 -18.32
C GLU A 167 -35.91 12.79 -19.54
N TYR A 168 -34.59 12.94 -19.51
CA TYR A 168 -33.81 13.42 -20.65
C TYR A 168 -33.94 12.50 -21.87
N GLU A 169 -33.84 11.19 -21.68
CA GLU A 169 -33.99 10.19 -22.75
C GLU A 169 -35.32 10.29 -23.50
N LYS A 170 -36.39 10.77 -22.84
CA LYS A 170 -37.70 10.99 -23.48
C LYS A 170 -37.69 12.19 -24.42
N VAL A 171 -36.94 13.23 -24.11
CA VAL A 171 -36.91 14.51 -24.88
C VAL A 171 -35.69 14.63 -25.79
N ALA A 172 -34.66 13.82 -25.59
CA ALA A 172 -33.42 13.86 -26.35
C ALA A 172 -33.63 13.79 -27.89
N PRO A 173 -34.49 12.90 -28.43
CA PRO A 173 -34.72 12.82 -29.87
C PRO A 173 -35.31 14.14 -30.44
N ALA A 174 -36.24 14.78 -29.70
CA ALA A 174 -36.83 16.03 -30.12
C ALA A 174 -35.83 17.20 -30.05
N LEU A 175 -34.96 17.22 -29.02
CA LEU A 175 -33.88 18.19 -28.90
C LEU A 175 -32.85 18.04 -30.04
N GLU A 176 -32.44 16.82 -30.37
CA GLU A 176 -31.53 16.58 -31.49
C GLU A 176 -32.12 17.02 -32.82
N GLU A 177 -33.42 16.81 -33.03
CA GLU A 177 -34.12 17.27 -34.23
C GLU A 177 -34.19 18.80 -34.30
N ALA A 178 -34.54 19.47 -33.20
CA ALA A 178 -34.54 20.94 -33.13
C ALA A 178 -33.14 21.53 -33.39
N TYR A 179 -32.09 20.98 -32.83
CA TYR A 179 -30.70 21.39 -33.12
C TYR A 179 -30.30 21.17 -34.58
N ARG A 180 -30.82 20.14 -35.23
CA ARG A 180 -30.51 19.82 -36.62
C ARG A 180 -31.29 20.72 -37.60
N THR A 181 -32.52 21.04 -37.28
CA THR A 181 -33.42 21.82 -38.17
C THR A 181 -33.36 23.34 -37.96
N GLY A 182 -32.91 23.75 -36.75
CA GLY A 182 -32.81 25.16 -36.39
C GLY A 182 -34.14 25.80 -36.02
N ASP A 183 -35.16 25.00 -35.76
CA ASP A 183 -36.48 25.41 -35.29
C ASP A 183 -36.68 25.06 -33.81
#